data_678f4efa3008ed120792b07a8276765e
#
_entry.id   678f4efa3008ed120792b07a8276765e
#
_cell.length_a   1.000
_cell.length_b   1.000
_cell.length_c   1.000
_cell.angle_alpha   90.00
_cell.angle_beta   90.00
_cell.angle_gamma   90.00
#
_symmetry.space_group_name_H-M   'P 1'
#
loop_
_entity.id
_entity.type
_entity.pdbx_description
1 polymer ?
#
loop_
_entity_poly.entity_id
_entity_poly.type
_entity_poly.pdbx_seq_one_letter_code
_entity_poly.pdbx_strand_id
1 'polypeptide(L)'
;LLLMGTGGILTGAIFVLWAKSREDALIDLALFKHRTYSFVNAATLVFGIAFSMMFLCFFFFMLGVWHYSLPLAGLAVTPGPLIVMPTAILTGRLASRLGHRRFLVGGSMLYAASTLWFFWVPGNEPNYLLHWLPGLVMSGVAVGLVLPSLSAAAVNRLPAEHYAVGSAVNQATRQIGSAIGVALTIALLSHPDLQRSDFNSFYLLHAALALATGLLCLPVDTRPRT
;
A
#
# COMPACT_ATOMS: atom_id res chain seq x y z
N LEU A 1 15.76 -5.19 18.95
CA LEU A 1 14.45 -5.13 18.28
C LEU A 1 13.33 -4.73 19.25
N LEU A 2 13.16 -5.41 20.40
CA LEU A 2 12.12 -5.09 21.40
C LEU A 2 12.25 -3.66 21.94
N LEU A 3 13.45 -3.21 22.28
CA LEU A 3 13.73 -1.84 22.76
C LEU A 3 13.42 -0.75 21.71
N MET A 4 13.70 -1.00 20.44
CA MET A 4 13.33 -0.07 19.35
C MET A 4 11.83 -0.04 19.09
N GLY A 5 11.16 -1.20 19.14
CA GLY A 5 9.71 -1.29 18.98
C GLY A 5 8.95 -0.61 20.11
N THR A 6 9.35 -0.86 21.38
CA THR A 6 8.74 -0.21 22.54
C THR A 6 9.02 1.29 22.57
N GLY A 7 10.24 1.72 22.20
CA GLY A 7 10.58 3.14 22.06
C GLY A 7 9.73 3.85 21.01
N GLY A 8 9.49 3.24 19.85
CA GLY A 8 8.63 3.79 18.80
C GLY A 8 7.17 3.92 19.23
N ILE A 9 6.62 2.90 19.91
CA ILE A 9 5.25 2.94 20.43
C ILE A 9 5.11 4.02 21.51
N LEU A 10 6.06 4.12 22.42
CA LEU A 10 6.06 5.15 23.47
C LEU A 10 6.14 6.55 22.89
N THR A 11 7.04 6.78 21.94
CA THR A 11 7.17 8.09 21.25
C THR A 11 5.89 8.45 20.51
N GLY A 12 5.27 7.49 19.82
CA GLY A 12 3.98 7.68 19.14
C GLY A 12 2.84 8.00 20.12
N ALA A 13 2.77 7.29 21.25
CA ALA A 13 1.77 7.56 22.30
C ALA A 13 1.97 8.93 22.93
N ILE A 14 3.22 9.31 23.28
CA ILE A 14 3.56 10.62 23.82
C ILE A 14 3.17 11.71 22.83
N PHE A 15 3.46 11.54 21.53
CA PHE A 15 3.08 12.49 20.48
C PHE A 15 1.57 12.68 20.39
N VAL A 16 0.79 11.59 20.41
CA VAL A 16 -0.68 11.66 20.38
C VAL A 16 -1.25 12.35 21.62
N LEU A 17 -0.71 12.04 22.80
CA LEU A 17 -1.11 12.70 24.06
C LEU A 17 -0.77 14.19 24.04
N TRP A 18 0.40 14.56 23.58
CA TRP A 18 0.84 15.94 23.42
C TRP A 18 -0.02 16.70 22.41
N ALA A 19 -0.32 16.08 21.25
CA ALA A 19 -1.21 16.67 20.23
C ALA A 19 -2.65 16.89 20.74
N LYS A 20 -3.16 16.03 21.64
CA LYS A 20 -4.46 16.20 22.28
C LYS A 20 -4.51 17.36 23.28
N SER A 21 -3.39 17.71 23.89
CA SER A 21 -3.32 18.71 24.95
C SER A 21 -3.11 20.15 24.47
N ARG A 22 -2.92 20.35 23.14
CA ARG A 22 -2.66 21.67 22.55
C ARG A 22 -3.76 22.08 21.58
N GLU A 23 -4.29 23.29 21.74
CA GLU A 23 -5.25 23.90 20.80
C GLU A 23 -4.59 24.26 19.45
N ASP A 24 -3.28 24.54 19.44
CA ASP A 24 -2.47 24.78 18.24
C ASP A 24 -1.67 23.53 17.81
N ALA A 25 -2.22 22.33 17.94
CA ALA A 25 -1.53 21.12 17.51
C ALA A 25 -1.33 21.12 16.00
N LEU A 26 -0.09 20.81 15.55
CA LEU A 26 0.26 20.65 14.13
C LEU A 26 -0.64 19.64 13.39
N ILE A 27 -1.26 18.73 14.13
CA ILE A 27 -2.25 17.78 13.63
C ILE A 27 -3.56 18.00 14.36
N ASP A 28 -4.53 18.60 13.68
CA ASP A 28 -5.89 18.70 14.20
C ASP A 28 -6.56 17.32 14.18
N LEU A 29 -6.68 16.70 15.35
CA LEU A 29 -7.36 15.41 15.51
C LEU A 29 -8.85 15.48 15.16
N ALA A 30 -9.44 16.70 15.06
CA ALA A 30 -10.81 16.89 14.62
C ALA A 30 -11.00 16.45 13.16
N LEU A 31 -9.94 16.42 12.34
CA LEU A 31 -9.99 15.88 10.97
C LEU A 31 -10.48 14.44 10.92
N PHE A 32 -10.17 13.64 11.94
CA PHE A 32 -10.64 12.26 12.04
C PHE A 32 -12.12 12.11 12.39
N LYS A 33 -12.83 13.20 12.75
CA LYS A 33 -14.29 13.21 12.87
C LYS A 33 -14.96 13.10 11.49
N HIS A 34 -14.28 13.49 10.42
CA HIS A 34 -14.77 13.30 9.06
C HIS A 34 -14.65 11.82 8.65
N ARG A 35 -15.79 11.15 8.51
CA ARG A 35 -15.86 9.70 8.22
C ARG A 35 -15.01 9.29 7.02
N THR A 36 -15.12 10.01 5.90
CA THR A 36 -14.34 9.72 4.70
C THR A 36 -12.84 9.81 4.97
N TYR A 37 -12.38 10.85 5.68
CA TYR A 37 -10.98 11.03 6.02
C TYR A 37 -10.42 9.87 6.86
N SER A 38 -11.17 9.46 7.90
CA SER A 38 -10.76 8.35 8.78
C SER A 38 -10.67 7.02 8.03
N PHE A 39 -11.69 6.70 7.21
CA PHE A 39 -11.66 5.47 6.40
C PHE A 39 -10.54 5.48 5.36
N VAL A 40 -10.28 6.62 4.70
CA VAL A 40 -9.19 6.75 3.74
C VAL A 40 -7.84 6.59 4.44
N ASN A 41 -7.62 7.19 5.62
CA ASN A 41 -6.36 7.01 6.34
C ASN A 41 -6.18 5.57 6.85
N ALA A 42 -7.22 4.90 7.34
CA ALA A 42 -7.17 3.49 7.68
C ALA A 42 -6.82 2.63 6.45
N ALA A 43 -7.44 2.89 5.31
CA ALA A 43 -7.12 2.22 4.05
C ALA A 43 -5.68 2.52 3.59
N THR A 44 -5.20 3.76 3.77
CA THR A 44 -3.82 4.16 3.46
C THR A 44 -2.80 3.42 4.31
N LEU A 45 -3.07 3.22 5.60
CA LEU A 45 -2.22 2.42 6.49
C LEU A 45 -2.10 0.98 5.97
N VAL A 46 -3.25 0.33 5.75
CA VAL A 46 -3.31 -1.06 5.31
C VAL A 46 -2.70 -1.24 3.92
N PHE A 47 -2.98 -0.31 3.00
CA PHE A 47 -2.37 -0.32 1.67
C PHE A 47 -0.86 -0.06 1.73
N GLY A 48 -0.38 0.81 2.61
CA GLY A 48 1.04 1.07 2.83
C GLY A 48 1.78 -0.19 3.29
N ILE A 49 1.16 -0.97 4.20
CA ILE A 49 1.67 -2.28 4.62
C ILE A 49 1.78 -3.21 3.40
N ALA A 50 0.66 -3.42 2.68
CA ALA A 50 0.62 -4.31 1.53
C ALA A 50 1.60 -3.89 0.43
N PHE A 51 1.69 -2.60 0.11
CA PHE A 51 2.58 -2.08 -0.93
C PHE A 51 4.06 -2.39 -0.66
N SER A 52 4.54 -2.09 0.54
CA SER A 52 5.93 -2.34 0.89
C SER A 52 6.24 -3.83 1.03
N MET A 53 5.29 -4.62 1.55
CA MET A 53 5.39 -6.08 1.58
C MET A 53 5.62 -6.65 0.17
N MET A 54 4.76 -6.32 -0.80
CA MET A 54 4.85 -6.86 -2.15
C MET A 54 6.14 -6.41 -2.86
N PHE A 55 6.50 -5.13 -2.73
CA PHE A 55 7.71 -4.60 -3.35
C PHE A 55 8.96 -5.32 -2.87
N LEU A 56 9.08 -5.56 -1.57
CA LEU A 56 10.20 -6.27 -0.98
C LEU A 56 10.17 -7.76 -1.32
N CYS A 57 8.98 -8.37 -1.33
CA CYS A 57 8.77 -9.77 -1.71
C CYS A 57 9.31 -10.09 -3.10
N PHE A 58 9.18 -9.17 -4.06
CA PHE A 58 9.69 -9.36 -5.41
C PHE A 58 11.20 -9.64 -5.42
N PHE A 59 11.96 -8.88 -4.61
CA PHE A 59 13.39 -9.09 -4.49
C PHE A 59 13.71 -10.40 -3.75
N PHE A 60 13.04 -10.69 -2.64
CA PHE A 60 13.23 -11.95 -1.92
C PHE A 60 12.97 -13.16 -2.80
N PHE A 61 11.91 -13.14 -3.61
CA PHE A 61 11.59 -14.24 -4.51
C PHE A 61 12.63 -14.41 -5.62
N MET A 62 13.00 -13.32 -6.28
CA MET A 62 13.97 -13.37 -7.40
C MET A 62 15.38 -13.75 -6.95
N LEU A 63 15.83 -13.24 -5.79
CA LEU A 63 17.14 -13.55 -5.25
C LEU A 63 17.17 -14.92 -4.59
N GLY A 64 16.14 -15.26 -3.79
CA GLY A 64 16.12 -16.49 -3.00
C GLY A 64 15.65 -17.72 -3.76
N VAL A 65 14.60 -17.61 -4.58
CA VAL A 65 14.01 -18.76 -5.29
C VAL A 65 14.62 -18.93 -6.70
N TRP A 66 14.70 -17.82 -7.46
CA TRP A 66 15.21 -17.87 -8.84
C TRP A 66 16.71 -17.62 -8.96
N HIS A 67 17.38 -17.30 -7.87
CA HIS A 67 18.82 -17.05 -7.79
C HIS A 67 19.32 -16.01 -8.81
N TYR A 68 18.48 -15.01 -9.11
CA TYR A 68 18.89 -13.90 -9.97
C TYR A 68 19.96 -13.05 -9.27
N SER A 69 20.86 -12.47 -10.04
CA SER A 69 21.76 -11.43 -9.52
C SER A 69 20.96 -10.17 -9.17
N LEU A 70 21.45 -9.38 -8.21
CA LEU A 70 20.76 -8.15 -7.77
C LEU A 70 20.46 -7.17 -8.94
N PRO A 71 21.38 -6.95 -9.92
CA PRO A 71 21.07 -6.13 -11.10
C PRO A 71 19.92 -6.70 -11.94
N LEU A 72 19.91 -8.03 -12.15
CA LEU A 72 18.87 -8.69 -12.94
C LEU A 72 17.52 -8.64 -12.23
N ALA A 73 17.48 -8.85 -10.93
CA ALA A 73 16.27 -8.70 -10.12
C ALA A 73 15.72 -7.25 -10.20
N GLY A 74 16.60 -6.25 -10.12
CA GLY A 74 16.23 -4.85 -10.30
C GLY A 74 15.58 -4.57 -11.66
N LEU A 75 16.20 -5.06 -12.75
CA LEU A 75 15.64 -4.94 -14.10
C LEU A 75 14.29 -5.65 -14.22
N ALA A 76 14.16 -6.83 -13.63
CA ALA A 76 12.94 -7.63 -13.67
C ALA A 76 11.77 -6.98 -12.89
N VAL A 77 12.03 -6.17 -11.87
CA VAL A 77 10.99 -5.43 -11.13
C VAL A 77 10.63 -4.10 -11.81
N THR A 78 11.51 -3.52 -12.61
CA THR A 78 11.36 -2.19 -13.25
C THR A 78 10.06 -2.00 -14.04
N PRO A 79 9.51 -2.97 -14.80
CA PRO A 79 8.25 -2.77 -15.52
C PRO A 79 7.05 -2.43 -14.62
N GLY A 80 7.07 -2.86 -13.35
CA GLY A 80 6.01 -2.53 -12.39
C GLY A 80 5.84 -1.01 -12.21
N PRO A 81 6.85 -0.28 -11.70
CA PRO A 81 6.82 1.18 -11.60
C PRO A 81 6.55 1.91 -12.92
N LEU A 82 7.04 1.39 -14.05
CA LEU A 82 6.77 1.99 -15.37
C LEU A 82 5.29 1.97 -15.74
N ILE A 83 4.55 0.93 -15.33
CA ILE A 83 3.09 0.82 -15.56
C ILE A 83 2.31 1.68 -14.57
N VAL A 84 2.81 1.86 -13.34
CA VAL A 84 2.16 2.72 -12.34
C VAL A 84 2.00 4.14 -12.85
N MET A 85 3.00 4.73 -13.52
CA MET A 85 2.98 6.13 -13.95
C MET A 85 1.81 6.45 -14.92
N PRO A 86 1.66 5.80 -16.08
CA PRO A 86 0.55 6.09 -16.99
C PRO A 86 -0.81 5.75 -16.36
N THR A 87 -0.88 4.68 -15.57
CA THR A 87 -2.11 4.29 -14.88
C THR A 87 -2.52 5.36 -13.86
N ALA A 88 -1.57 5.91 -13.09
CA ALA A 88 -1.85 6.96 -12.11
C ALA A 88 -2.35 8.26 -12.77
N ILE A 89 -1.79 8.63 -13.92
CA ILE A 89 -2.24 9.81 -14.70
C ILE A 89 -3.69 9.61 -15.18
N LEU A 90 -3.99 8.45 -15.76
CA LEU A 90 -5.33 8.11 -16.22
C LEU A 90 -6.33 8.07 -15.05
N THR A 91 -5.94 7.45 -13.95
CA THR A 91 -6.75 7.38 -12.72
C THR A 91 -7.06 8.77 -12.20
N GLY A 92 -6.09 9.67 -12.10
CA GLY A 92 -6.30 11.02 -11.64
C GLY A 92 -7.34 11.78 -12.48
N ARG A 93 -7.27 11.66 -13.81
CA ARG A 93 -8.22 12.29 -14.74
C ARG A 93 -9.64 11.69 -14.65
N LEU A 94 -9.74 10.39 -14.53
CA LEU A 94 -11.04 9.71 -14.49
C LEU A 94 -11.68 9.82 -13.10
N ALA A 95 -10.90 9.71 -12.03
CA ALA A 95 -11.41 9.76 -10.66
C ALA A 95 -11.94 11.14 -10.27
N SER A 96 -11.42 12.23 -10.87
CA SER A 96 -11.99 13.57 -10.69
C SER A 96 -13.43 13.68 -11.16
N ARG A 97 -13.83 12.89 -12.18
CA ARG A 97 -15.20 12.87 -12.75
C ARG A 97 -16.09 11.80 -12.14
N LEU A 98 -15.55 10.61 -11.90
CA LEU A 98 -16.31 9.41 -11.50
C LEU A 98 -16.30 9.17 -9.98
N GLY A 99 -15.49 9.93 -9.23
CA GLY A 99 -15.20 9.70 -7.81
C GLY A 99 -14.14 8.61 -7.60
N HIS A 100 -13.39 8.72 -6.49
CA HIS A 100 -12.24 7.85 -6.21
C HIS A 100 -12.63 6.43 -5.76
N ARG A 101 -13.83 6.23 -5.20
CA ARG A 101 -14.28 4.95 -4.63
C ARG A 101 -14.13 3.77 -5.61
N ARG A 102 -14.52 3.95 -6.87
CA ARG A 102 -14.47 2.88 -7.89
C ARG A 102 -13.05 2.42 -8.15
N PHE A 103 -12.11 3.36 -8.21
CA PHE A 103 -10.68 3.10 -8.43
C PHE A 103 -10.03 2.48 -7.20
N LEU A 104 -10.41 2.91 -6.00
CA LEU A 104 -9.95 2.35 -4.74
C LEU A 104 -10.37 0.88 -4.58
N VAL A 105 -11.65 0.60 -4.75
CA VAL A 105 -12.18 -0.77 -4.60
C VAL A 105 -11.67 -1.66 -5.74
N GLY A 106 -11.83 -1.25 -7.00
CA GLY A 106 -11.38 -2.02 -8.16
C GLY A 106 -9.88 -2.27 -8.17
N GLY A 107 -9.08 -1.24 -7.83
CA GLY A 107 -7.63 -1.36 -7.72
C GLY A 107 -7.20 -2.32 -6.58
N SER A 108 -7.87 -2.27 -5.43
CA SER A 108 -7.59 -3.20 -4.33
C SER A 108 -7.95 -4.64 -4.67
N MET A 109 -9.05 -4.86 -5.39
CA MET A 109 -9.41 -6.19 -5.89
C MET A 109 -8.40 -6.72 -6.92
N LEU A 110 -7.96 -5.84 -7.83
CA LEU A 110 -6.91 -6.19 -8.80
C LEU A 110 -5.58 -6.49 -8.11
N TYR A 111 -5.26 -5.76 -7.01
CA TYR A 111 -4.07 -6.02 -6.22
C TYR A 111 -4.13 -7.38 -5.52
N ALA A 112 -5.27 -7.74 -4.96
CA ALA A 112 -5.49 -9.07 -4.42
C ALA A 112 -5.40 -10.16 -5.50
N ALA A 113 -5.98 -9.92 -6.68
CA ALA A 113 -5.89 -10.85 -7.81
C ALA A 113 -4.43 -11.03 -8.30
N SER A 114 -3.63 -9.96 -8.34
CA SER A 114 -2.20 -10.08 -8.67
C SER A 114 -1.44 -10.92 -7.64
N THR A 115 -1.81 -10.80 -6.36
CA THR A 115 -1.22 -11.63 -5.29
C THR A 115 -1.57 -13.10 -5.46
N LEU A 116 -2.82 -13.41 -5.79
CA LEU A 116 -3.26 -14.78 -6.07
C LEU A 116 -2.55 -15.34 -7.32
N TRP A 117 -2.27 -14.50 -8.31
CA TRP A 117 -1.44 -14.89 -9.44
C TRP A 117 -0.04 -15.33 -8.97
N PHE A 118 0.63 -14.53 -8.15
CA PHE A 118 1.94 -14.89 -7.59
C PHE A 118 1.89 -16.11 -6.66
N PHE A 119 0.76 -16.33 -6.01
CA PHE A 119 0.54 -17.51 -5.17
C PHE A 119 0.48 -18.80 -5.97
N TRP A 120 -0.10 -18.80 -7.18
CA TRP A 120 -0.33 -20.04 -7.94
C TRP A 120 0.60 -20.25 -9.12
N VAL A 121 1.05 -19.19 -9.78
CA VAL A 121 1.69 -19.31 -11.10
C VAL A 121 3.21 -19.41 -11.06
N PRO A 122 3.99 -18.55 -10.39
CA PRO A 122 5.44 -18.68 -10.35
C PRO A 122 5.86 -19.92 -9.58
N GLY A 123 6.68 -20.77 -10.22
CA GLY A 123 7.30 -21.93 -9.63
C GLY A 123 8.75 -21.69 -9.24
N ASN A 124 9.49 -22.79 -8.97
CA ASN A 124 10.93 -22.75 -8.70
C ASN A 124 11.74 -22.44 -9.98
N GLU A 125 11.24 -22.86 -11.15
CA GLU A 125 11.89 -22.59 -12.43
C GLU A 125 11.60 -21.16 -12.90
N PRO A 126 12.65 -20.37 -13.26
CA PRO A 126 12.47 -19.04 -13.76
C PRO A 126 11.70 -19.00 -15.09
N ASN A 127 10.53 -18.43 -15.10
CA ASN A 127 9.77 -18.10 -16.30
C ASN A 127 9.22 -16.68 -16.18
N TYR A 128 10.09 -15.71 -16.47
CA TYR A 128 9.77 -14.32 -16.25
C TYR A 128 8.56 -13.83 -17.07
N LEU A 129 8.55 -14.12 -18.38
CA LEU A 129 7.54 -13.56 -19.28
C LEU A 129 6.14 -14.11 -19.04
N LEU A 130 6.00 -15.42 -18.78
CA LEU A 130 4.69 -16.05 -18.63
C LEU A 130 4.21 -16.12 -17.18
N HIS A 131 5.14 -16.26 -16.22
CA HIS A 131 4.75 -16.47 -14.83
C HIS A 131 4.86 -15.21 -13.98
N TRP A 132 5.86 -14.35 -14.23
CA TRP A 132 6.09 -13.16 -13.39
C TRP A 132 5.49 -11.89 -13.94
N LEU A 133 5.79 -11.59 -15.21
CA LEU A 133 5.40 -10.32 -15.83
C LEU A 133 3.88 -10.04 -15.79
N PRO A 134 2.98 -11.01 -16.02
CA PRO A 134 1.54 -10.72 -15.93
C PRO A 134 1.11 -10.27 -14.52
N GLY A 135 1.58 -10.95 -13.48
CA GLY A 135 1.33 -10.55 -12.08
C GLY A 135 1.90 -9.17 -11.75
N LEU A 136 3.10 -8.88 -12.26
CA LEU A 136 3.76 -7.59 -12.08
C LEU A 136 2.98 -6.45 -12.79
N VAL A 137 2.48 -6.69 -14.01
CA VAL A 137 1.61 -5.75 -14.73
C VAL A 137 0.32 -5.49 -13.94
N MET A 138 -0.34 -6.54 -13.47
CA MET A 138 -1.57 -6.43 -12.66
C MET A 138 -1.32 -5.62 -11.40
N SER A 139 -0.24 -5.90 -10.67
CA SER A 139 0.13 -5.16 -9.46
C SER A 139 0.45 -3.69 -9.76
N GLY A 140 1.18 -3.40 -10.85
CA GLY A 140 1.49 -2.04 -11.28
C GLY A 140 0.24 -1.23 -11.62
N VAL A 141 -0.70 -1.80 -12.36
CA VAL A 141 -2.01 -1.18 -12.64
C VAL A 141 -2.77 -0.95 -11.34
N ALA A 142 -2.84 -1.95 -10.45
CA ALA A 142 -3.54 -1.84 -9.18
C ALA A 142 -2.99 -0.69 -8.31
N VAL A 143 -1.68 -0.59 -8.18
CA VAL A 143 -1.01 0.51 -7.45
C VAL A 143 -1.32 1.86 -8.09
N GLY A 144 -1.28 1.95 -9.42
CA GLY A 144 -1.62 3.17 -10.17
C GLY A 144 -3.09 3.60 -10.01
N LEU A 145 -4.00 2.67 -9.72
CA LEU A 145 -5.40 2.97 -9.39
C LEU A 145 -5.55 3.45 -7.94
N VAL A 146 -4.92 2.77 -6.99
CA VAL A 146 -5.15 2.96 -5.54
C VAL A 146 -4.38 4.15 -5.00
N LEU A 147 -3.07 4.23 -5.27
CA LEU A 147 -2.19 5.20 -4.60
C LEU A 147 -2.60 6.66 -4.83
N PRO A 148 -2.80 7.15 -6.07
CA PRO A 148 -3.23 8.52 -6.30
C PRO A 148 -4.65 8.76 -5.79
N SER A 149 -5.53 7.74 -5.85
CA SER A 149 -6.90 7.85 -5.36
C SER A 149 -6.97 7.97 -3.84
N LEU A 150 -6.12 7.27 -3.07
CA LEU A 150 -6.03 7.44 -1.62
C LEU A 150 -5.59 8.84 -1.24
N SER A 151 -4.52 9.35 -1.87
CA SER A 151 -3.99 10.68 -1.59
C SER A 151 -5.01 11.79 -1.91
N ALA A 152 -5.68 11.70 -3.05
CA ALA A 152 -6.71 12.67 -3.43
C ALA A 152 -7.98 12.56 -2.58
N ALA A 153 -8.43 11.35 -2.25
CA ALA A 153 -9.60 11.12 -1.42
C ALA A 153 -9.41 11.59 0.03
N ALA A 154 -8.18 11.58 0.54
CA ALA A 154 -7.85 12.04 1.89
C ALA A 154 -8.22 13.51 2.10
N VAL A 155 -8.02 14.36 1.10
CA VAL A 155 -8.30 15.80 1.22
C VAL A 155 -9.62 16.23 0.58
N ASN A 156 -10.29 15.37 -0.17
CA ASN A 156 -11.45 15.70 -1.00
C ASN A 156 -12.62 16.36 -0.23
N ARG A 157 -12.78 16.03 1.06
CA ARG A 157 -13.87 16.53 1.92
C ARG A 157 -13.39 17.49 3.01
N LEU A 158 -12.13 17.87 3.02
CA LEU A 158 -11.58 18.82 3.96
C LEU A 158 -11.80 20.26 3.47
N PRO A 159 -11.91 21.25 4.37
CA PRO A 159 -11.77 22.67 4.02
C PRO A 159 -10.37 22.95 3.46
N ALA A 160 -10.24 23.95 2.58
CA ALA A 160 -8.99 24.24 1.85
C ALA A 160 -7.81 24.53 2.80
N GLU A 161 -8.06 25.19 3.92
CA GLU A 161 -7.07 25.50 4.98
C GLU A 161 -6.46 24.24 5.61
N HIS A 162 -7.16 23.10 5.55
CA HIS A 162 -6.70 21.82 6.12
C HIS A 162 -6.06 20.88 5.09
N TYR A 163 -5.98 21.25 3.79
CA TYR A 163 -5.44 20.36 2.75
C TYR A 163 -3.98 19.97 3.00
N ALA A 164 -3.13 20.93 3.39
CA ALA A 164 -1.72 20.67 3.64
C ALA A 164 -1.52 19.71 4.80
N VAL A 165 -2.18 19.97 5.92
CA VAL A 165 -2.11 19.12 7.13
C VAL A 165 -2.73 17.76 6.85
N GLY A 166 -3.90 17.69 6.22
CA GLY A 166 -4.56 16.44 5.87
C GLY A 166 -3.72 15.55 4.94
N SER A 167 -3.05 16.15 3.96
CA SER A 167 -2.12 15.43 3.07
C SER A 167 -0.88 14.93 3.82
N ALA A 168 -0.31 15.75 4.71
CA ALA A 168 0.87 15.37 5.49
C ALA A 168 0.57 14.18 6.42
N VAL A 169 -0.59 14.20 7.10
CA VAL A 169 -1.04 13.09 7.95
C VAL A 169 -1.25 11.81 7.13
N ASN A 170 -1.90 11.92 5.96
CA ASN A 170 -2.09 10.77 5.07
C ASN A 170 -0.76 10.18 4.60
N GLN A 171 0.21 11.03 4.26
CA GLN A 171 1.56 10.61 3.88
C GLN A 171 2.30 9.94 5.05
N ALA A 172 2.24 10.51 6.25
CA ALA A 172 2.83 9.92 7.46
C ALA A 172 2.21 8.55 7.78
N THR A 173 0.88 8.43 7.68
CA THR A 173 0.14 7.18 7.85
C THR A 173 0.63 6.10 6.87
N ARG A 174 0.84 6.46 5.61
CA ARG A 174 1.40 5.56 4.60
C ARG A 174 2.81 5.11 4.93
N GLN A 175 3.66 6.01 5.42
CA GLN A 175 5.04 5.68 5.80
C GLN A 175 5.09 4.73 7.01
N ILE A 176 4.21 4.94 8.01
CA ILE A 176 4.06 4.01 9.13
C ILE A 176 3.64 2.63 8.60
N GLY A 177 2.64 2.57 7.72
CA GLY A 177 2.24 1.33 7.07
C GLY A 177 3.40 0.65 6.34
N SER A 178 4.17 1.42 5.56
CA SER A 178 5.32 0.88 4.82
C SER A 178 6.40 0.31 5.76
N ALA A 179 6.69 0.97 6.87
CA ALA A 179 7.64 0.45 7.87
C ALA A 179 7.17 -0.88 8.49
N ILE A 180 5.87 -0.97 8.82
CA ILE A 180 5.26 -2.22 9.32
C ILE A 180 5.35 -3.32 8.26
N GLY A 181 5.05 -3.02 7.00
CA GLY A 181 5.09 -4.00 5.91
C GLY A 181 6.51 -4.52 5.64
N VAL A 182 7.53 -3.66 5.70
CA VAL A 182 8.93 -4.09 5.62
C VAL A 182 9.26 -5.04 6.78
N ALA A 183 8.89 -4.67 8.01
CA ALA A 183 9.14 -5.50 9.20
C ALA A 183 8.45 -6.88 9.10
N LEU A 184 7.20 -6.91 8.64
CA LEU A 184 6.45 -8.16 8.42
C LEU A 184 7.09 -9.02 7.33
N THR A 185 7.55 -8.43 6.24
CA THR A 185 8.23 -9.17 5.16
C THR A 185 9.51 -9.81 5.66
N ILE A 186 10.33 -9.05 6.39
CA ILE A 186 11.57 -9.57 6.98
C ILE A 186 11.25 -10.69 7.98
N ALA A 187 10.23 -10.51 8.83
CA ALA A 187 9.85 -11.53 9.81
C ALA A 187 9.40 -12.83 9.17
N LEU A 188 8.75 -12.77 8.00
CA LEU A 188 8.21 -13.93 7.29
C LEU A 188 9.24 -14.58 6.34
N LEU A 189 10.15 -13.80 5.75
CA LEU A 189 11.02 -14.24 4.65
C LEU A 189 12.52 -14.11 4.94
N SER A 190 12.95 -13.70 6.15
CA SER A 190 14.36 -13.53 6.47
C SER A 190 14.97 -14.79 7.09
N HIS A 191 14.98 -15.87 6.32
CA HIS A 191 15.71 -17.09 6.68
C HIS A 191 16.56 -17.57 5.50
N PRO A 192 17.66 -18.32 5.74
CA PRO A 192 18.46 -18.91 4.69
C PRO A 192 17.63 -19.94 3.90
N ASP A 193 18.00 -20.16 2.66
CA ASP A 193 17.43 -21.20 1.78
C ASP A 193 15.92 -21.03 1.53
N LEU A 194 15.52 -19.81 1.11
CA LEU A 194 14.13 -19.51 0.73
C LEU A 194 13.63 -20.43 -0.39
N GLN A 195 12.51 -21.08 -0.14
CA GLN A 195 11.79 -21.91 -1.10
C GLN A 195 10.47 -21.24 -1.49
N ARG A 196 9.92 -21.67 -2.63
CA ARG A 196 8.63 -21.20 -3.13
C ARG A 196 7.51 -21.34 -2.07
N SER A 197 7.53 -22.42 -1.28
CA SER A 197 6.54 -22.69 -0.24
C SER A 197 6.49 -21.66 0.88
N ASP A 198 7.61 -21.00 1.19
CA ASP A 198 7.74 -20.03 2.28
C ASP A 198 6.94 -18.75 2.01
N PHE A 199 6.71 -18.49 0.73
CA PHE A 199 5.90 -17.35 0.28
C PHE A 199 4.39 -17.56 0.42
N ASN A 200 3.92 -18.76 0.74
CA ASN A 200 2.48 -19.04 0.81
C ASN A 200 1.78 -18.19 1.88
N SER A 201 2.31 -18.21 3.11
CA SER A 201 1.77 -17.42 4.23
C SER A 201 1.85 -15.93 3.94
N PHE A 202 2.94 -15.49 3.29
CA PHE A 202 3.13 -14.12 2.85
C PHE A 202 2.04 -13.68 1.87
N TYR A 203 1.80 -14.45 0.80
CA TYR A 203 0.79 -14.11 -0.20
C TYR A 203 -0.63 -14.12 0.36
N LEU A 204 -0.96 -15.04 1.26
CA LEU A 204 -2.27 -15.06 1.93
C LEU A 204 -2.49 -13.82 2.80
N LEU A 205 -1.50 -13.45 3.60
CA LEU A 205 -1.55 -12.22 4.40
C LEU A 205 -1.67 -10.99 3.50
N HIS A 206 -0.86 -10.92 2.44
CA HIS A 206 -0.89 -9.78 1.50
C HIS A 206 -2.24 -9.67 0.79
N ALA A 207 -2.83 -10.78 0.33
CA ALA A 207 -4.16 -10.80 -0.29
C ALA A 207 -5.24 -10.31 0.69
N ALA A 208 -5.17 -10.73 1.96
CA ALA A 208 -6.07 -10.26 3.00
C ALA A 208 -5.95 -8.74 3.22
N LEU A 209 -4.73 -8.19 3.26
CA LEU A 209 -4.50 -6.75 3.38
C LEU A 209 -5.01 -5.97 2.15
N ALA A 210 -4.80 -6.49 0.95
CA ALA A 210 -5.32 -5.88 -0.28
C ALA A 210 -6.85 -5.84 -0.27
N LEU A 211 -7.52 -6.93 0.12
CA LEU A 211 -8.97 -6.99 0.27
C LEU A 211 -9.47 -6.06 1.39
N ALA A 212 -8.79 -6.03 2.54
CA ALA A 212 -9.12 -5.14 3.64
C ALA A 212 -9.05 -3.66 3.22
N THR A 213 -8.06 -3.28 2.40
CA THR A 213 -7.98 -1.95 1.80
C THR A 213 -9.25 -1.64 0.98
N GLY A 214 -9.69 -2.57 0.14
CA GLY A 214 -10.91 -2.42 -0.66
C GLY A 214 -12.16 -2.27 0.20
N LEU A 215 -12.30 -3.08 1.26
CA LEU A 215 -13.42 -3.02 2.20
C LEU A 215 -13.47 -1.69 2.96
N LEU A 216 -12.32 -1.20 3.44
CA LEU A 216 -12.22 0.11 4.09
C LEU A 216 -12.58 1.26 3.15
N CYS A 217 -12.43 1.08 1.83
CA CYS A 217 -12.79 2.07 0.84
C CYS A 217 -14.28 2.04 0.42
N LEU A 218 -15.06 1.04 0.81
CA LEU A 218 -16.48 0.97 0.49
C LEU A 218 -17.30 2.17 1.01
N PRO A 219 -17.10 2.68 2.24
CA PRO A 219 -17.86 3.83 2.75
C PRO A 219 -17.33 5.19 2.26
N VAL A 220 -16.23 5.22 1.48
CA VAL A 220 -15.62 6.45 0.96
C VAL A 220 -16.53 7.09 -0.07
N ASP A 221 -16.96 8.34 0.19
CA ASP A 221 -17.74 9.13 -0.75
C ASP A 221 -16.96 10.38 -1.18
N THR A 222 -16.59 10.41 -2.47
CA THR A 222 -15.82 11.48 -3.10
C THR A 222 -16.46 11.94 -4.41
N ARG A 223 -17.76 11.71 -4.58
CA ARG A 223 -18.47 12.17 -5.79
C ARG A 223 -18.57 13.70 -5.79
N PRO A 224 -18.41 14.34 -6.98
CA PRO A 224 -18.70 15.76 -7.12
C PRO A 224 -20.14 16.02 -6.64
N ARG A 225 -20.34 17.06 -5.83
CA ARG A 225 -21.70 17.56 -5.56
C ARG A 225 -22.11 18.35 -6.79
N THR A 226 -23.16 17.89 -7.48
CA THR A 226 -23.86 18.65 -8.51
C THR A 226 -24.54 19.86 -7.91
#